data_a186c9f0d7bc2c56b4513bdd32e1b9a1
#
_entry.id   a186c9f0d7bc2c56b4513bdd32e1b9a1
#
_cell.length_a   1.000
_cell.length_b   1.000
_cell.length_c   1.000
_cell.angle_alpha   90.00
_cell.angle_beta   90.00
_cell.angle_gamma   90.00
#
_symmetry.space_group_name_H-M   'P 1'
#
loop_
_entity.id
_entity.type
_entity.pdbx_description
1 polymer ?
#
loop_
_entity_poly.entity_id
_entity_poly.type
_entity_poly.pdbx_seq_one_letter_code
_entity_poly.pdbx_strand_id
1 'polypeptide(L)'
;MSGDLLGRVIKGRYKLIDELGRGSFATVYVARDTENNRIYAMKVMHLELLDDGDLLARFQREVHILLHLSDPHIVRIVDYGDENNMNFIVMEYIDGQNLKYHILTQGPMELSRALDYTRQISEGLDTAYKHGVVHRDIKPQNIVINSREVVKILDYGLARSRETVTLTQSNVFMGTAYYISPEQAESGRSADIRSDLYSVAAILFEMLTGRPPFEGETAVDIVVKHMHEKVPSICRLRSDLPAEMDAFLQKAMAKSPADRFGTPQEFIAALDSLQQRIQTTPQMERVRVGRDSKPGPAVQLKEPAENNRPGGYVKLPGAPQKPARLLVISSGQVIPLPGELMVVGRHDPVLGIYPEINLPDKTVGRRHAYLRYQPQSGQYTVEDLNALNKTRLNGVILPPHEERTLKDGDILRFGSVEVRFELR
;
A
#
# COMPACT_ATOMS: atom_id res chain seq x y z
N MET A 1 5.67 0.15 -28.51
CA MET A 1 4.59 1.13 -28.82
C MET A 1 3.49 0.94 -27.78
N SER A 2 3.56 1.64 -26.66
CA SER A 2 2.47 1.66 -25.65
C SER A 2 1.41 2.69 -26.05
N GLY A 3 0.63 2.37 -27.10
CA GLY A 3 -0.56 3.13 -27.44
C GLY A 3 -1.59 2.98 -26.34
N ASP A 4 -2.31 4.06 -26.06
CA ASP A 4 -3.46 4.05 -25.15
C ASP A 4 -4.45 2.96 -25.60
N LEU A 5 -4.68 1.95 -24.74
CA LEU A 5 -5.62 0.86 -25.00
C LEU A 5 -7.07 1.22 -24.64
N LEU A 6 -7.29 2.41 -24.06
CA LEU A 6 -8.63 2.85 -23.68
C LEU A 6 -9.57 2.91 -24.89
N GLY A 7 -10.77 2.42 -24.70
CA GLY A 7 -11.80 2.31 -25.73
C GLY A 7 -11.71 1.06 -26.62
N ARG A 8 -10.58 0.32 -26.60
CA ARG A 8 -10.46 -0.93 -27.36
C ARG A 8 -11.29 -2.04 -26.74
N VAL A 9 -11.73 -2.96 -27.61
CA VAL A 9 -12.40 -4.19 -27.20
C VAL A 9 -11.42 -5.33 -27.35
N ILE A 10 -11.05 -5.97 -26.25
CA ILE A 10 -10.11 -7.10 -26.21
C ILE A 10 -10.90 -8.40 -26.26
N LYS A 11 -10.40 -9.39 -27.01
CA LYS A 11 -11.05 -10.70 -27.24
C LYS A 11 -12.50 -10.55 -27.78
N GLY A 12 -12.78 -9.46 -28.51
CA GLY A 12 -14.12 -9.16 -29.03
C GLY A 12 -15.19 -8.93 -27.94
N ARG A 13 -14.81 -8.89 -26.66
CA ARG A 13 -15.74 -8.93 -25.53
C ARG A 13 -15.47 -7.86 -24.46
N TYR A 14 -14.24 -7.61 -24.09
CA TYR A 14 -13.89 -6.76 -22.95
C TYR A 14 -13.51 -5.36 -23.42
N LYS A 15 -14.40 -4.38 -23.29
CA LYS A 15 -14.13 -2.99 -23.62
C LYS A 15 -13.38 -2.31 -22.47
N LEU A 16 -12.17 -1.83 -22.71
CA LEU A 16 -11.38 -1.08 -21.75
C LEU A 16 -11.97 0.33 -21.61
N ILE A 17 -12.40 0.68 -20.40
CA ILE A 17 -13.11 1.94 -20.14
C ILE A 17 -12.33 2.91 -19.27
N ASP A 18 -11.36 2.42 -18.48
CA ASP A 18 -10.52 3.24 -17.64
C ASP A 18 -9.22 2.54 -17.24
N GLU A 19 -8.19 3.27 -16.80
CA GLU A 19 -6.94 2.73 -16.28
C GLU A 19 -6.96 2.80 -14.74
N LEU A 20 -6.87 1.64 -14.07
CA LEU A 20 -6.80 1.55 -12.60
C LEU A 20 -5.40 1.83 -12.07
N GLY A 21 -4.39 1.43 -12.81
CA GLY A 21 -3.01 1.64 -12.42
C GLY A 21 -2.02 1.03 -13.39
N ARG A 22 -0.81 1.61 -13.41
CA ARG A 22 0.29 1.17 -14.25
C ARG A 22 1.48 0.82 -13.39
N GLY A 23 1.90 -0.43 -13.48
CA GLY A 23 3.13 -0.93 -12.88
C GLY A 23 4.23 -1.11 -13.92
N SER A 24 5.42 -1.54 -13.48
CA SER A 24 6.55 -1.84 -14.37
C SER A 24 6.29 -3.02 -15.30
N PHE A 25 5.47 -3.99 -14.86
CA PHE A 25 5.24 -5.26 -15.57
C PHE A 25 3.89 -5.34 -16.27
N ALA A 26 2.93 -4.56 -15.87
CA ALA A 26 1.58 -4.58 -16.41
C ALA A 26 0.83 -3.27 -16.16
N THR A 27 -0.20 -3.03 -16.96
CA THR A 27 -1.20 -2.00 -16.72
C THR A 27 -2.52 -2.67 -16.40
N VAL A 28 -3.22 -2.19 -15.38
CA VAL A 28 -4.53 -2.70 -14.98
C VAL A 28 -5.61 -1.72 -15.45
N TYR A 29 -6.61 -2.23 -16.14
CA TYR A 29 -7.74 -1.46 -16.67
C TYR A 29 -9.05 -1.89 -16.03
N VAL A 30 -10.01 -0.98 -15.99
CA VAL A 30 -11.43 -1.32 -15.85
C VAL A 30 -11.93 -1.78 -17.20
N ALA A 31 -12.49 -2.98 -17.27
CA ALA A 31 -13.04 -3.55 -18.48
C ALA A 31 -14.54 -3.80 -18.30
N ARG A 32 -15.33 -3.43 -19.32
CA ARG A 32 -16.73 -3.76 -19.38
C ARG A 32 -16.94 -4.94 -20.34
N ASP A 33 -17.55 -5.98 -19.85
CA ASP A 33 -17.98 -7.11 -20.67
C ASP A 33 -19.18 -6.70 -21.52
N THR A 34 -19.04 -6.75 -22.83
CA THR A 34 -20.07 -6.34 -23.80
C THR A 34 -21.23 -7.32 -23.89
N GLU A 35 -21.08 -8.57 -23.45
CA GLU A 35 -22.12 -9.59 -23.45
C GLU A 35 -23.09 -9.46 -22.29
N ASN A 36 -22.59 -9.18 -21.08
CA ASN A 36 -23.38 -9.17 -19.84
C ASN A 36 -23.37 -7.82 -19.10
N ASN A 37 -22.67 -6.83 -19.65
CA ASN A 37 -22.50 -5.46 -19.10
C ASN A 37 -21.86 -5.39 -17.70
N ARG A 38 -21.19 -6.47 -17.25
CA ARG A 38 -20.49 -6.50 -15.98
C ARG A 38 -19.13 -5.80 -16.07
N ILE A 39 -18.69 -5.29 -14.91
CA ILE A 39 -17.39 -4.65 -14.77
C ILE A 39 -16.39 -5.67 -14.22
N TYR A 40 -15.19 -5.69 -14.82
CA TYR A 40 -14.05 -6.49 -14.44
C TYR A 40 -12.80 -5.63 -14.34
N ALA A 41 -11.78 -6.12 -13.69
CA ALA A 41 -10.42 -5.59 -13.81
C ALA A 41 -9.67 -6.43 -14.86
N MET A 42 -8.94 -5.78 -15.77
CA MET A 42 -8.11 -6.46 -16.75
C MET A 42 -6.67 -6.03 -16.58
N LYS A 43 -5.80 -6.98 -16.25
CA LYS A 43 -4.36 -6.79 -16.17
C LYS A 43 -3.72 -7.17 -17.50
N VAL A 44 -3.13 -6.19 -18.18
CA VAL A 44 -2.44 -6.35 -19.46
C VAL A 44 -0.95 -6.29 -19.23
N MET A 45 -0.23 -7.35 -19.59
CA MET A 45 1.21 -7.47 -19.42
C MET A 45 1.97 -6.64 -20.47
N HIS A 46 3.10 -6.06 -20.08
CA HIS A 46 3.98 -5.33 -21.00
C HIS A 46 4.82 -6.33 -21.81
N LEU A 47 4.90 -6.12 -23.13
CA LEU A 47 5.53 -7.04 -24.11
C LEU A 47 7.00 -7.33 -23.85
N GLU A 48 7.74 -6.38 -23.31
CA GLU A 48 9.20 -6.45 -23.13
C GLU A 48 9.65 -7.54 -22.14
N LEU A 49 8.70 -8.18 -21.44
CA LEU A 49 8.96 -9.16 -20.38
C LEU A 49 8.67 -10.60 -20.82
N LEU A 50 8.15 -10.82 -22.02
CA LEU A 50 7.64 -12.12 -22.48
C LEU A 50 8.52 -12.77 -23.57
N ASP A 51 9.72 -12.21 -23.84
CA ASP A 51 10.69 -12.83 -24.78
C ASP A 51 11.29 -14.14 -24.23
N ASP A 52 11.06 -14.46 -22.93
CA ASP A 52 11.44 -15.74 -22.33
C ASP A 52 10.23 -16.71 -22.33
N GLY A 53 10.28 -17.68 -23.26
CA GLY A 53 9.24 -18.70 -23.42
C GLY A 53 8.97 -19.52 -22.15
N ASP A 54 9.98 -19.72 -21.29
CA ASP A 54 9.83 -20.41 -20.00
C ASP A 54 9.03 -19.58 -18.98
N LEU A 55 9.19 -18.27 -19.01
CA LEU A 55 8.43 -17.36 -18.16
C LEU A 55 6.95 -17.34 -18.54
N LEU A 56 6.66 -17.29 -19.83
CA LEU A 56 5.29 -17.34 -20.36
C LEU A 56 4.59 -18.67 -20.03
N ALA A 57 5.28 -19.80 -20.18
CA ALA A 57 4.72 -21.11 -19.85
C ALA A 57 4.40 -21.25 -18.35
N ARG A 58 5.24 -20.70 -17.47
CA ARG A 58 4.99 -20.66 -16.01
C ARG A 58 3.81 -19.76 -15.68
N PHE A 59 3.77 -18.56 -16.25
CA PHE A 59 2.65 -17.63 -16.10
C PHE A 59 1.32 -18.30 -16.49
N GLN A 60 1.25 -18.93 -17.64
CA GLN A 60 0.03 -19.63 -18.11
C GLN A 60 -0.38 -20.76 -17.16
N ARG A 61 0.58 -21.53 -16.63
CA ARG A 61 0.31 -22.60 -15.67
C ARG A 61 -0.24 -22.05 -14.34
N GLU A 62 0.36 -20.99 -13.81
CA GLU A 62 -0.11 -20.36 -12.57
C GLU A 62 -1.49 -19.74 -12.73
N VAL A 63 -1.74 -19.05 -13.84
CA VAL A 63 -3.09 -18.52 -14.19
C VAL A 63 -4.11 -19.66 -14.27
N HIS A 64 -3.75 -20.78 -14.90
CA HIS A 64 -4.65 -21.93 -15.01
C HIS A 64 -5.04 -22.52 -13.64
N ILE A 65 -4.11 -22.57 -12.69
CA ILE A 65 -4.42 -23.00 -11.32
C ILE A 65 -5.36 -21.98 -10.65
N LEU A 66 -5.05 -20.70 -10.77
CA LEU A 66 -5.82 -19.61 -10.14
C LEU A 66 -7.24 -19.48 -10.69
N LEU A 67 -7.48 -19.85 -11.96
CA LEU A 67 -8.83 -19.90 -12.54
C LEU A 67 -9.76 -20.87 -11.82
N HIS A 68 -9.21 -21.92 -11.25
CA HIS A 68 -9.98 -22.98 -10.55
C HIS A 68 -10.06 -22.73 -9.03
N LEU A 69 -9.35 -21.72 -8.52
CA LEU A 69 -9.44 -21.33 -7.12
C LEU A 69 -10.71 -20.50 -6.87
N SER A 70 -11.48 -20.96 -5.88
CA SER A 70 -12.66 -20.23 -5.41
C SER A 70 -12.53 -20.03 -3.91
N ASP A 71 -12.18 -18.83 -3.48
CA ASP A 71 -12.00 -18.45 -2.09
C ASP A 71 -12.47 -17.01 -1.87
N PRO A 72 -13.14 -16.70 -0.75
CA PRO A 72 -13.59 -15.33 -0.49
C PRO A 72 -12.44 -14.33 -0.38
N HIS A 73 -11.23 -14.77 -0.03
CA HIS A 73 -10.06 -13.94 0.22
C HIS A 73 -9.04 -13.92 -0.94
N ILE A 74 -9.34 -14.60 -2.05
CA ILE A 74 -8.53 -14.56 -3.28
C ILE A 74 -9.31 -13.83 -4.36
N VAL A 75 -8.66 -12.97 -5.14
CA VAL A 75 -9.28 -12.37 -6.32
C VAL A 75 -9.65 -13.46 -7.33
N ARG A 76 -10.89 -13.48 -7.75
CA ARG A 76 -11.36 -14.46 -8.73
C ARG A 76 -10.88 -14.09 -10.13
N ILE A 77 -10.11 -14.96 -10.76
CA ILE A 77 -9.82 -14.87 -12.19
C ILE A 77 -11.02 -15.41 -12.97
N VAL A 78 -11.43 -14.68 -14.01
CA VAL A 78 -12.62 -14.98 -14.81
C VAL A 78 -12.24 -15.48 -16.19
N ASP A 79 -11.19 -14.91 -16.78
CA ASP A 79 -10.71 -15.22 -18.12
C ASP A 79 -9.25 -14.82 -18.26
N TYR A 80 -8.57 -15.36 -19.25
CA TYR A 80 -7.24 -14.93 -19.66
C TYR A 80 -7.04 -15.17 -21.16
N GLY A 81 -6.01 -14.62 -21.73
CA GLY A 81 -5.68 -14.88 -23.13
C GLY A 81 -4.52 -14.04 -23.60
N ASP A 82 -4.26 -14.20 -24.89
CA ASP A 82 -3.36 -13.38 -25.67
C ASP A 82 -4.09 -12.83 -26.90
N GLU A 83 -3.82 -11.58 -27.22
CA GLU A 83 -4.32 -10.92 -28.44
C GLU A 83 -3.30 -9.88 -28.90
N ASN A 84 -2.89 -9.96 -30.17
CA ASN A 84 -1.90 -9.02 -30.75
C ASN A 84 -0.60 -8.92 -29.93
N ASN A 85 -0.07 -10.03 -29.47
CA ASN A 85 1.09 -10.17 -28.60
C ASN A 85 0.89 -9.55 -27.20
N MET A 86 -0.33 -9.21 -26.79
CA MET A 86 -0.64 -8.76 -25.43
C MET A 86 -1.21 -9.94 -24.63
N ASN A 87 -0.52 -10.34 -23.57
CA ASN A 87 -1.09 -11.28 -22.61
C ASN A 87 -1.90 -10.51 -21.57
N PHE A 88 -3.08 -11.03 -21.24
CA PHE A 88 -3.97 -10.39 -20.28
C PHE A 88 -4.66 -11.39 -19.37
N ILE A 89 -5.05 -10.91 -18.21
CA ILE A 89 -5.89 -11.62 -17.21
C ILE A 89 -7.10 -10.75 -16.93
N VAL A 90 -8.28 -11.35 -16.96
CA VAL A 90 -9.54 -10.72 -16.53
C VAL A 90 -9.90 -11.27 -15.16
N MET A 91 -10.14 -10.38 -14.21
CA MET A 91 -10.46 -10.73 -12.84
C MET A 91 -11.68 -9.95 -12.34
N GLU A 92 -12.29 -10.42 -11.27
CA GLU A 92 -13.37 -9.67 -10.63
C GLU A 92 -12.90 -8.24 -10.30
N TYR A 93 -13.78 -7.28 -10.53
CA TYR A 93 -13.57 -5.91 -10.07
C TYR A 93 -13.95 -5.83 -8.59
N ILE A 94 -13.04 -5.34 -7.76
CA ILE A 94 -13.26 -5.20 -6.33
C ILE A 94 -13.52 -3.73 -6.01
N ASP A 95 -14.72 -3.44 -5.51
CA ASP A 95 -15.06 -2.12 -4.98
C ASP A 95 -14.46 -1.97 -3.58
N GLY A 96 -13.25 -1.45 -3.53
CA GLY A 96 -12.49 -1.35 -2.29
C GLY A 96 -11.17 -0.59 -2.45
N GLN A 97 -10.46 -0.44 -1.32
CA GLN A 97 -9.15 0.19 -1.26
C GLN A 97 -8.08 -0.80 -0.87
N ASN A 98 -6.85 -0.60 -1.35
CA ASN A 98 -5.75 -1.44 -0.89
C ASN A 98 -5.40 -1.12 0.57
N LEU A 99 -4.85 -2.12 1.24
CA LEU A 99 -4.49 -2.04 2.66
C LEU A 99 -3.44 -0.94 2.94
N LYS A 100 -2.54 -0.66 1.98
CA LYS A 100 -1.57 0.43 2.13
C LYS A 100 -2.25 1.78 2.24
N TYR A 101 -3.30 2.00 1.45
CA TYR A 101 -4.11 3.20 1.54
C TYR A 101 -4.76 3.35 2.93
N HIS A 102 -5.34 2.27 3.46
CA HIS A 102 -5.94 2.29 4.80
C HIS A 102 -4.91 2.66 5.89
N ILE A 103 -3.72 2.04 5.85
CA ILE A 103 -2.64 2.34 6.81
C ILE A 103 -2.22 3.82 6.72
N LEU A 104 -2.04 4.34 5.51
CA LEU A 104 -1.56 5.72 5.31
C LEU A 104 -2.60 6.78 5.69
N THR A 105 -3.89 6.50 5.46
CA THR A 105 -4.95 7.49 5.66
C THR A 105 -5.61 7.43 7.03
N GLN A 106 -5.68 6.23 7.64
CA GLN A 106 -6.34 6.02 8.92
C GLN A 106 -5.34 5.89 10.08
N GLY A 107 -4.04 5.73 9.77
CA GLY A 107 -3.00 5.48 10.78
C GLY A 107 -3.06 4.06 11.37
N PRO A 108 -2.46 3.85 12.56
CA PRO A 108 -2.43 2.55 13.23
C PRO A 108 -3.84 2.00 13.47
N MET A 109 -4.03 0.73 13.12
CA MET A 109 -5.33 0.05 13.27
C MET A 109 -5.56 -0.44 14.70
N GLU A 110 -6.84 -0.61 15.04
CA GLU A 110 -7.25 -1.33 16.23
C GLU A 110 -6.81 -2.80 16.14
N LEU A 111 -6.39 -3.36 17.30
CA LEU A 111 -5.82 -4.71 17.36
C LEU A 111 -6.78 -5.77 16.78
N SER A 112 -8.05 -5.72 17.16
CA SER A 112 -9.06 -6.68 16.69
C SER A 112 -9.20 -6.68 15.17
N ARG A 113 -9.22 -5.49 14.56
CA ARG A 113 -9.33 -5.34 13.10
C ARG A 113 -8.07 -5.81 12.38
N ALA A 114 -6.90 -5.48 12.92
CA ALA A 114 -5.64 -5.94 12.35
C ALA A 114 -5.48 -7.46 12.40
N LEU A 115 -5.89 -8.11 13.51
CA LEU A 115 -5.89 -9.56 13.65
C LEU A 115 -6.89 -10.22 12.69
N ASP A 116 -8.08 -9.66 12.53
CA ASP A 116 -9.10 -10.17 11.60
C ASP A 116 -8.60 -10.12 10.15
N TYR A 117 -8.04 -9.00 9.69
CA TYR A 117 -7.47 -8.91 8.34
C TYR A 117 -6.29 -9.88 8.15
N THR A 118 -5.42 -10.00 9.16
CA THR A 118 -4.31 -10.95 9.12
C THR A 118 -4.80 -12.38 8.96
N ARG A 119 -5.89 -12.74 9.66
CA ARG A 119 -6.55 -14.04 9.56
C ARG A 119 -7.10 -14.26 8.15
N GLN A 120 -7.88 -13.32 7.61
CA GLN A 120 -8.45 -13.42 6.27
C GLN A 120 -7.37 -13.57 5.19
N ILE A 121 -6.25 -12.82 5.29
CA ILE A 121 -5.10 -12.98 4.39
C ILE A 121 -4.54 -14.41 4.50
N SER A 122 -4.37 -14.91 5.73
CA SER A 122 -3.80 -16.24 5.96
C SER A 122 -4.71 -17.36 5.48
N GLU A 123 -6.04 -17.21 5.56
CA GLU A 123 -7.03 -18.15 5.01
C GLU A 123 -6.96 -18.24 3.48
N GLY A 124 -6.84 -17.10 2.79
CA GLY A 124 -6.63 -17.08 1.34
C GLY A 124 -5.30 -17.71 0.94
N LEU A 125 -4.22 -17.46 1.69
CA LEU A 125 -2.92 -18.11 1.47
C LEU A 125 -2.98 -19.62 1.71
N ASP A 126 -3.76 -20.08 2.69
CA ASP A 126 -3.96 -21.50 2.96
C ASP A 126 -4.66 -22.22 1.80
N THR A 127 -5.69 -21.59 1.24
CA THR A 127 -6.37 -22.11 0.06
C THR A 127 -5.42 -22.24 -1.13
N ALA A 128 -4.62 -21.21 -1.42
CA ALA A 128 -3.64 -21.26 -2.49
C ALA A 128 -2.54 -22.31 -2.24
N TYR A 129 -2.05 -22.40 -1.00
CA TYR A 129 -1.02 -23.36 -0.60
C TYR A 129 -1.45 -24.81 -0.80
N LYS A 130 -2.71 -25.15 -0.46
CA LYS A 130 -3.30 -26.48 -0.71
C LYS A 130 -3.32 -26.88 -2.18
N HIS A 131 -3.30 -25.90 -3.08
CA HIS A 131 -3.22 -26.09 -4.53
C HIS A 131 -1.79 -25.94 -5.09
N GLY A 132 -0.79 -25.87 -4.21
CA GLY A 132 0.63 -25.79 -4.59
C GLY A 132 1.07 -24.40 -5.06
N VAL A 133 0.29 -23.35 -4.77
CA VAL A 133 0.61 -21.96 -5.14
C VAL A 133 1.17 -21.20 -3.95
N VAL A 134 2.27 -20.50 -4.16
CA VAL A 134 2.91 -19.57 -3.22
C VAL A 134 2.87 -18.17 -3.84
N HIS A 135 2.49 -17.17 -3.07
CA HIS A 135 2.26 -15.82 -3.59
C HIS A 135 3.55 -15.05 -3.95
N ARG A 136 4.56 -15.12 -3.09
CA ARG A 136 5.92 -14.53 -3.23
C ARG A 136 6.03 -13.01 -3.29
N ASP A 137 4.93 -12.27 -3.30
CA ASP A 137 4.89 -10.79 -3.31
C ASP A 137 3.74 -10.25 -2.44
N ILE A 138 3.57 -10.82 -1.24
CA ILE A 138 2.60 -10.35 -0.26
C ILE A 138 3.05 -8.99 0.28
N LYS A 139 2.20 -7.97 0.05
CA LYS A 139 2.39 -6.59 0.51
C LYS A 139 1.05 -5.87 0.58
N PRO A 140 0.92 -4.77 1.34
CA PRO A 140 -0.36 -4.08 1.52
C PRO A 140 -0.98 -3.56 0.21
N GLN A 141 -0.16 -3.29 -0.81
CA GLN A 141 -0.65 -2.85 -2.13
C GLN A 141 -1.39 -3.97 -2.88
N ASN A 142 -1.05 -5.24 -2.62
CA ASN A 142 -1.66 -6.42 -3.22
C ASN A 142 -2.84 -6.98 -2.40
N ILE A 143 -3.28 -6.27 -1.39
CA ILE A 143 -4.39 -6.63 -0.52
C ILE A 143 -5.44 -5.54 -0.61
N VAL A 144 -6.64 -5.87 -1.08
CA VAL A 144 -7.77 -4.93 -1.16
C VAL A 144 -8.81 -5.30 -0.11
N ILE A 145 -9.35 -4.29 0.56
CA ILE A 145 -10.44 -4.41 1.52
C ILE A 145 -11.67 -3.79 0.89
N ASN A 146 -12.71 -4.58 0.72
CA ASN A 146 -13.95 -4.10 0.12
C ASN A 146 -14.84 -3.38 1.17
N SER A 147 -15.95 -2.81 0.71
CA SER A 147 -16.92 -2.09 1.54
C SER A 147 -17.58 -2.94 2.65
N ARG A 148 -17.41 -4.26 2.63
CA ARG A 148 -17.91 -5.21 3.63
C ARG A 148 -16.81 -5.72 4.55
N GLU A 149 -15.66 -5.07 4.61
CA GLU A 149 -14.49 -5.47 5.40
C GLU A 149 -13.91 -6.86 5.00
N VAL A 150 -14.23 -7.33 3.79
CA VAL A 150 -13.66 -8.58 3.26
C VAL A 150 -12.36 -8.28 2.54
N VAL A 151 -11.30 -8.98 2.97
CA VAL A 151 -9.99 -8.92 2.34
C VAL A 151 -9.97 -9.72 1.04
N LYS A 152 -9.33 -9.19 0.01
CA LYS A 152 -9.04 -9.85 -1.26
C LYS A 152 -7.55 -9.74 -1.59
N ILE A 153 -6.89 -10.87 -1.74
CA ILE A 153 -5.49 -10.95 -2.18
C ILE A 153 -5.48 -10.86 -3.71
N LEU A 154 -4.69 -9.91 -4.22
CA LEU A 154 -4.45 -9.69 -5.65
C LEU A 154 -3.09 -10.27 -6.03
N ASP A 155 -2.85 -10.36 -7.35
CA ASP A 155 -1.51 -10.46 -7.96
C ASP A 155 -0.62 -11.56 -7.37
N TYR A 156 -1.12 -12.79 -7.28
CA TYR A 156 -0.26 -13.94 -7.07
C TYR A 156 0.92 -13.85 -8.05
N GLY A 157 2.14 -13.98 -7.55
CA GLY A 157 3.44 -13.65 -8.18
C GLY A 157 3.71 -14.13 -9.60
N LEU A 158 2.71 -13.98 -10.46
CA LEU A 158 2.62 -14.42 -11.84
C LEU A 158 3.78 -13.93 -12.74
N ALA A 159 4.52 -12.91 -12.29
CA ALA A 159 5.60 -12.30 -13.07
C ALA A 159 6.99 -12.47 -12.44
N ARG A 160 7.12 -13.11 -11.28
CA ARG A 160 8.41 -13.30 -10.60
C ARG A 160 8.92 -14.73 -10.80
N SER A 161 9.58 -14.98 -11.91
CA SER A 161 10.46 -16.13 -12.04
C SER A 161 11.66 -15.99 -11.10
N ARG A 162 12.37 -17.12 -10.86
CA ARG A 162 13.54 -17.27 -9.99
C ARG A 162 14.72 -16.35 -10.30
N GLU A 163 14.58 -15.38 -11.18
CA GLU A 163 15.66 -14.48 -11.52
C GLU A 163 15.97 -13.57 -10.33
N THR A 164 17.17 -13.71 -9.92
CA THR A 164 17.93 -12.91 -8.97
C THR A 164 17.37 -11.49 -8.93
N VAL A 165 16.80 -11.14 -7.79
CA VAL A 165 16.51 -9.76 -7.48
C VAL A 165 17.83 -9.00 -7.59
N THR A 166 18.09 -8.44 -8.77
CA THR A 166 19.20 -7.52 -8.93
C THR A 166 18.84 -6.26 -8.15
N LEU A 167 19.39 -6.14 -6.96
CA LEU A 167 19.19 -5.09 -5.96
C LEU A 167 19.48 -3.66 -6.48
N THR A 168 19.80 -3.52 -7.76
CA THR A 168 20.38 -2.31 -8.34
C THR A 168 19.41 -1.46 -9.18
N GLN A 169 18.17 -1.87 -9.41
CA GLN A 169 17.25 -1.10 -10.27
C GLN A 169 16.04 -0.57 -9.51
N SER A 170 16.06 0.76 -9.32
CA SER A 170 14.95 1.72 -9.16
C SER A 170 13.99 1.63 -7.95
N ASN A 171 13.35 2.77 -7.65
CA ASN A 171 12.34 3.03 -6.61
C ASN A 171 11.14 2.05 -6.56
N VAL A 172 10.88 1.28 -7.65
CA VAL A 172 9.87 0.22 -7.71
C VAL A 172 10.20 -0.93 -6.76
N PHE A 173 11.49 -1.17 -6.52
CA PHE A 173 11.96 -2.22 -5.61
C PHE A 173 11.82 -1.85 -4.12
N MET A 174 11.85 -0.56 -3.79
CA MET A 174 11.76 -0.09 -2.41
C MET A 174 10.43 -0.53 -1.75
N GLY A 175 9.30 -0.41 -2.45
CA GLY A 175 7.99 -0.79 -1.93
C GLY A 175 7.87 -2.27 -1.54
N THR A 176 8.57 -3.17 -2.25
CA THR A 176 8.60 -4.61 -1.94
C THR A 176 9.63 -4.95 -0.86
N ALA A 177 10.72 -4.19 -0.76
CA ALA A 177 11.78 -4.44 0.22
C ALA A 177 11.27 -4.43 1.67
N TYR A 178 10.22 -3.66 1.97
CA TYR A 178 9.63 -3.57 3.31
C TYR A 178 8.99 -4.86 3.84
N TYR A 179 8.70 -5.83 2.97
CA TYR A 179 7.98 -7.07 3.33
C TYR A 179 8.71 -8.33 2.88
N ILE A 180 9.91 -8.19 2.32
CA ILE A 180 10.69 -9.31 1.81
C ILE A 180 11.17 -10.22 2.95
N SER A 181 11.08 -11.53 2.75
CA SER A 181 11.65 -12.47 3.72
C SER A 181 13.17 -12.62 3.53
N PRO A 182 13.92 -12.98 4.59
CA PRO A 182 15.37 -13.18 4.51
C PRO A 182 15.81 -14.11 3.38
N GLU A 183 15.12 -15.25 3.20
CA GLU A 183 15.43 -16.24 2.16
C GLU A 183 15.12 -15.75 0.74
N GLN A 184 14.15 -14.85 0.58
CA GLN A 184 13.91 -14.21 -0.72
C GLN A 184 15.00 -13.20 -1.08
N ALA A 185 15.59 -12.59 -0.08
CA ALA A 185 16.72 -11.67 -0.25
C ALA A 185 18.04 -12.39 -0.57
N GLU A 186 18.20 -13.62 -0.11
CA GLU A 186 19.36 -14.45 -0.40
C GLU A 186 19.27 -15.06 -1.81
N SER A 187 20.25 -14.79 -2.65
CA SER A 187 20.35 -15.37 -4.00
C SER A 187 20.34 -16.90 -3.95
N GLY A 188 19.42 -17.54 -4.65
CA GLY A 188 19.40 -18.99 -4.89
C GLY A 188 18.50 -19.82 -3.98
N ARG A 189 17.87 -19.27 -2.96
CA ARG A 189 16.87 -19.99 -2.15
C ARG A 189 15.46 -19.85 -2.73
N SER A 190 14.72 -20.96 -2.81
CA SER A 190 13.33 -20.96 -3.24
C SER A 190 12.44 -20.44 -2.11
N ALA A 191 11.69 -19.36 -2.35
CA ALA A 191 10.63 -18.92 -1.47
C ALA A 191 9.52 -19.98 -1.40
N ASP A 192 9.09 -20.32 -0.20
CA ASP A 192 7.93 -21.17 0.06
C ASP A 192 6.85 -20.40 0.85
N ILE A 193 5.82 -21.11 1.32
CA ILE A 193 4.70 -20.48 2.05
C ILE A 193 5.16 -19.73 3.31
N ARG A 194 6.26 -20.14 3.93
CA ARG A 194 6.82 -19.47 5.12
C ARG A 194 7.36 -18.08 4.82
N SER A 195 7.73 -17.83 3.56
CA SER A 195 8.09 -16.49 3.09
C SER A 195 6.85 -15.57 3.05
N ASP A 196 5.71 -16.08 2.56
CA ASP A 196 4.45 -15.32 2.55
C ASP A 196 3.97 -15.03 3.98
N LEU A 197 4.06 -16.01 4.89
CA LEU A 197 3.71 -15.81 6.31
C LEU A 197 4.60 -14.79 7.02
N TYR A 198 5.88 -14.73 6.67
CA TYR A 198 6.79 -13.66 7.13
C TYR A 198 6.28 -12.29 6.67
N SER A 199 5.94 -12.17 5.40
CA SER A 199 5.43 -10.92 4.82
C SER A 199 4.10 -10.51 5.46
N VAL A 200 3.21 -11.46 5.76
CA VAL A 200 1.95 -11.23 6.50
C VAL A 200 2.24 -10.67 7.90
N ALA A 201 3.23 -11.21 8.60
CA ALA A 201 3.61 -10.71 9.93
C ALA A 201 4.20 -9.29 9.86
N ALA A 202 4.99 -8.97 8.82
CA ALA A 202 5.48 -7.62 8.58
C ALA A 202 4.33 -6.63 8.31
N ILE A 203 3.30 -7.07 7.58
CA ILE A 203 2.08 -6.28 7.33
C ILE A 203 1.29 -6.08 8.65
N LEU A 204 1.15 -7.12 9.47
CA LEU A 204 0.51 -6.98 10.79
C LEU A 204 1.22 -5.96 11.66
N PHE A 205 2.55 -5.99 11.69
CA PHE A 205 3.35 -4.98 12.38
C PHE A 205 3.03 -3.58 11.87
N GLU A 206 2.97 -3.39 10.56
CA GLU A 206 2.67 -2.09 9.97
C GLU A 206 1.22 -1.65 10.22
N MET A 207 0.24 -2.54 10.12
CA MET A 207 -1.16 -2.22 10.47
C MET A 207 -1.28 -1.69 11.90
N LEU A 208 -0.53 -2.27 12.82
CA LEU A 208 -0.59 -1.90 14.24
C LEU A 208 0.20 -0.65 14.59
N THR A 209 1.27 -0.33 13.86
CA THR A 209 2.19 0.77 14.19
C THR A 209 2.13 1.96 13.22
N GLY A 210 1.51 1.77 12.04
CA GLY A 210 1.51 2.73 10.94
C GLY A 210 2.82 2.78 10.15
N ARG A 211 3.83 1.96 10.48
CA ARG A 211 5.13 1.89 9.82
C ARG A 211 5.64 0.46 9.71
N PRO A 212 6.42 0.11 8.68
CA PRO A 212 6.98 -1.22 8.54
C PRO A 212 7.98 -1.54 9.66
N PRO A 213 8.27 -2.85 9.91
CA PRO A 213 9.19 -3.25 10.97
C PRO A 213 10.61 -2.76 10.77
N PHE A 214 11.04 -2.62 9.53
CA PHE A 214 12.37 -2.13 9.16
C PHE A 214 12.26 -1.01 8.13
N GLU A 215 13.00 0.07 8.35
CA GLU A 215 13.09 1.25 7.50
C GLU A 215 14.56 1.50 7.16
N GLY A 216 14.84 2.12 6.00
CA GLY A 216 16.19 2.43 5.56
C GLY A 216 16.18 3.48 4.46
N GLU A 217 17.34 4.10 4.20
CA GLU A 217 17.48 5.11 3.16
C GLU A 217 17.45 4.48 1.75
N THR A 218 17.86 3.21 1.66
CA THR A 218 17.86 2.45 0.41
C THR A 218 17.13 1.12 0.56
N ALA A 219 16.69 0.54 -0.55
CA ALA A 219 16.11 -0.80 -0.55
C ALA A 219 17.10 -1.85 -0.02
N VAL A 220 18.39 -1.66 -0.26
CA VAL A 220 19.46 -2.55 0.24
C VAL A 220 19.53 -2.50 1.76
N ASP A 221 19.46 -1.31 2.35
CA ASP A 221 19.48 -1.16 3.82
C ASP A 221 18.30 -1.91 4.46
N ILE A 222 17.12 -1.78 3.87
CA ILE A 222 15.91 -2.46 4.36
C ILE A 222 16.08 -3.97 4.27
N VAL A 223 16.57 -4.48 3.13
CA VAL A 223 16.82 -5.91 2.90
C VAL A 223 17.84 -6.47 3.90
N VAL A 224 18.95 -5.77 4.12
CA VAL A 224 19.96 -6.17 5.11
C VAL A 224 19.39 -6.26 6.52
N LYS A 225 18.48 -5.34 6.89
CA LYS A 225 17.78 -5.39 8.17
C LYS A 225 16.81 -6.57 8.26
N HIS A 226 16.09 -6.90 7.19
CA HIS A 226 15.27 -8.11 7.13
C HIS A 226 16.11 -9.38 7.34
N MET A 227 17.33 -9.41 6.83
CA MET A 227 18.23 -10.56 6.97
C MET A 227 18.81 -10.69 8.38
N HIS A 228 19.18 -9.58 9.03
CA HIS A 228 20.08 -9.63 10.19
C HIS A 228 19.55 -8.94 11.44
N GLU A 229 18.71 -7.90 11.31
CA GLU A 229 18.25 -7.12 12.45
C GLU A 229 17.11 -7.83 13.18
N LYS A 230 17.11 -7.77 14.52
CA LYS A 230 16.01 -8.31 15.33
C LYS A 230 14.72 -7.55 15.05
N VAL A 231 13.61 -8.28 15.04
CA VAL A 231 12.28 -7.66 14.93
C VAL A 231 12.08 -6.69 16.09
N PRO A 232 11.73 -5.41 15.82
CA PRO A 232 11.49 -4.44 16.87
C PRO A 232 10.33 -4.89 17.78
N SER A 233 10.43 -4.60 19.08
CA SER A 233 9.32 -4.86 20.00
C SER A 233 8.14 -3.95 19.66
N ILE A 234 7.01 -4.53 19.30
CA ILE A 234 5.79 -3.78 19.00
C ILE A 234 5.21 -3.14 20.27
N CYS A 235 5.36 -3.81 21.42
CA CYS A 235 4.88 -3.31 22.70
C CYS A 235 5.63 -2.07 23.20
N ARG A 236 6.86 -1.84 22.71
CA ARG A 236 7.58 -0.57 22.95
C ARG A 236 7.04 0.59 22.13
N LEU A 237 6.43 0.32 20.99
CA LEU A 237 5.84 1.30 20.07
C LEU A 237 4.36 1.56 20.40
N ARG A 238 3.66 0.54 20.85
CA ARG A 238 2.24 0.50 21.21
C ARG A 238 2.11 -0.18 22.56
N SER A 239 2.24 0.58 23.66
CA SER A 239 2.18 0.07 25.04
C SER A 239 0.80 -0.46 25.46
N ASP A 240 -0.23 -0.21 24.65
CA ASP A 240 -1.58 -0.74 24.83
C ASP A 240 -1.73 -2.17 24.31
N LEU A 241 -0.74 -2.67 23.55
CA LEU A 241 -0.76 -4.04 23.04
C LEU A 241 -0.29 -5.05 24.08
N PRO A 242 -0.85 -6.26 24.10
CA PRO A 242 -0.43 -7.33 25.02
C PRO A 242 0.98 -7.85 24.66
N ALA A 243 1.74 -8.27 25.67
CA ALA A 243 3.11 -8.73 25.51
C ALA A 243 3.23 -9.96 24.58
N GLU A 244 2.18 -10.75 24.47
CA GLU A 244 2.09 -11.90 23.58
C GLU A 244 2.25 -11.53 22.09
N MET A 245 1.93 -10.29 21.72
CA MET A 245 2.15 -9.78 20.36
C MET A 245 3.63 -9.77 19.97
N ASP A 246 4.54 -9.40 20.89
CA ASP A 246 5.97 -9.47 20.65
C ASP A 246 6.43 -10.91 20.37
N ALA A 247 5.98 -11.87 21.18
CA ALA A 247 6.34 -13.28 21.01
C ALA A 247 5.81 -13.84 19.68
N PHE A 248 4.58 -13.49 19.29
CA PHE A 248 3.98 -13.89 18.03
C PHE A 248 4.78 -13.35 16.83
N LEU A 249 5.05 -12.05 16.80
CA LEU A 249 5.76 -11.39 15.70
C LEU A 249 7.21 -11.85 15.61
N GLN A 250 7.90 -12.07 16.74
CA GLN A 250 9.27 -12.59 16.76
C GLN A 250 9.34 -14.00 16.17
N LYS A 251 8.35 -14.87 16.49
CA LYS A 251 8.27 -16.20 15.87
C LYS A 251 7.93 -16.12 14.39
N ALA A 252 6.90 -15.36 14.02
CA ALA A 252 6.44 -15.26 12.63
C ALA A 252 7.50 -14.65 11.70
N MET A 253 8.32 -13.72 12.25
CA MET A 253 9.40 -13.03 11.53
C MET A 253 10.79 -13.55 11.92
N ALA A 254 10.92 -14.78 12.44
CA ALA A 254 12.22 -15.39 12.67
C ALA A 254 13.05 -15.46 11.39
N LYS A 255 14.37 -15.28 11.49
CA LYS A 255 15.25 -15.19 10.33
C LYS A 255 15.33 -16.50 9.57
N SER A 256 15.48 -17.62 10.30
CA SER A 256 15.40 -18.95 9.73
C SER A 256 13.95 -19.37 9.47
N PRO A 257 13.59 -19.80 8.26
CA PRO A 257 12.24 -20.32 7.98
C PRO A 257 11.83 -21.50 8.87
N ALA A 258 12.82 -22.28 9.37
CA ALA A 258 12.54 -23.42 10.25
C ALA A 258 12.02 -23.01 11.64
N ASP A 259 12.33 -21.80 12.08
CA ASP A 259 11.92 -21.25 13.38
C ASP A 259 10.57 -20.54 13.33
N ARG A 260 9.93 -20.48 12.15
CA ARG A 260 8.61 -19.84 11.93
C ARG A 260 7.46 -20.86 12.10
N PHE A 261 6.27 -20.40 11.79
CA PHE A 261 5.11 -21.27 11.56
C PHE A 261 5.33 -22.03 10.24
N GLY A 262 5.15 -23.33 10.23
CA GLY A 262 5.40 -24.20 9.07
C GLY A 262 4.32 -24.11 8.01
N THR A 263 3.07 -23.82 8.42
CA THR A 263 1.89 -23.76 7.54
C THR A 263 0.99 -22.58 7.88
N PRO A 264 0.12 -22.14 6.93
CA PRO A 264 -0.88 -21.13 7.23
C PRO A 264 -1.85 -21.55 8.35
N GLN A 265 -2.19 -22.84 8.47
CA GLN A 265 -3.05 -23.33 9.54
C GLN A 265 -2.40 -23.15 10.92
N GLU A 266 -1.10 -23.44 11.05
CA GLU A 266 -0.38 -23.21 12.32
C GLU A 266 -0.35 -21.72 12.67
N PHE A 267 -0.17 -20.85 11.67
CA PHE A 267 -0.17 -19.40 11.84
C PHE A 267 -1.56 -18.91 12.30
N ILE A 268 -2.63 -19.35 11.64
CA ILE A 268 -4.03 -19.02 12.00
C ILE A 268 -4.35 -19.53 13.41
N ALA A 269 -4.00 -20.75 13.76
CA ALA A 269 -4.23 -21.30 15.10
C ALA A 269 -3.52 -20.49 16.19
N ALA A 270 -2.32 -19.99 15.90
CA ALA A 270 -1.59 -19.12 16.81
C ALA A 270 -2.24 -17.73 16.94
N LEU A 271 -2.79 -17.15 15.84
CA LEU A 271 -3.58 -15.93 15.87
C LEU A 271 -4.86 -16.09 16.70
N ASP A 272 -5.59 -17.18 16.49
CA ASP A 272 -6.82 -17.48 17.24
C ASP A 272 -6.54 -17.62 18.74
N SER A 273 -5.46 -18.33 19.09
CA SER A 273 -5.01 -18.47 20.47
C SER A 273 -4.62 -17.14 21.11
N LEU A 274 -3.95 -16.27 20.34
CA LEU A 274 -3.60 -14.91 20.75
C LEU A 274 -4.86 -14.07 21.02
N GLN A 275 -5.82 -14.10 20.09
CA GLN A 275 -7.08 -13.36 20.20
C GLN A 275 -7.91 -13.81 21.41
N GLN A 276 -7.99 -15.12 21.67
CA GLN A 276 -8.67 -15.66 22.85
C GLN A 276 -8.03 -15.19 24.16
N ARG A 277 -6.69 -15.23 24.26
CA ARG A 277 -5.98 -14.75 25.46
C ARG A 277 -6.23 -13.28 25.73
N ILE A 278 -6.23 -12.44 24.67
CA ILE A 278 -6.52 -11.01 24.78
C ILE A 278 -7.93 -10.77 25.31
N GLN A 279 -8.92 -11.56 24.86
CA GLN A 279 -10.31 -11.43 25.29
C GLN A 279 -10.54 -11.96 26.73
N THR A 280 -9.78 -12.99 27.15
CA THR A 280 -9.93 -13.62 28.47
C THR A 280 -9.11 -12.97 29.57
N THR A 281 -8.11 -12.13 29.24
CA THR A 281 -7.35 -11.39 30.26
C THR A 281 -8.21 -10.25 30.80
N PRO A 282 -8.66 -10.28 32.08
CA PRO A 282 -9.48 -9.22 32.63
C PRO A 282 -8.72 -7.90 32.61
N GLN A 283 -9.40 -6.81 32.27
CA GLN A 283 -8.89 -5.42 32.32
C GLN A 283 -8.48 -4.95 33.73
N MET A 284 -8.24 -5.86 34.67
CA MET A 284 -8.10 -5.57 36.09
C MET A 284 -6.69 -5.16 36.56
N GLU A 285 -5.67 -5.14 35.69
CA GLU A 285 -4.32 -4.73 36.13
C GLU A 285 -3.85 -3.35 35.68
N ARG A 286 -4.70 -2.57 35.02
CA ARG A 286 -4.31 -1.24 34.50
C ARG A 286 -4.50 -0.06 35.45
N VAL A 287 -5.02 -0.26 36.69
CA VAL A 287 -5.20 0.84 37.66
C VAL A 287 -4.89 0.34 39.04
N ARG A 288 -3.63 0.33 39.47
CA ARG A 288 -3.20 0.45 40.86
C ARG A 288 -1.67 0.50 40.99
N VAL A 289 -1.07 1.56 40.45
CA VAL A 289 0.18 2.08 41.04
C VAL A 289 0.00 3.59 41.16
N GLY A 290 -0.15 4.05 42.39
CA GLY A 290 -0.05 5.45 42.70
C GLY A 290 -1.29 6.12 43.28
N ARG A 291 -1.72 5.69 44.51
CA ARG A 291 -2.41 6.58 45.43
C ARG A 291 -2.14 6.14 46.88
N ASP A 292 -0.98 6.48 47.36
CA ASP A 292 -0.72 6.70 48.79
C ASP A 292 0.32 7.81 48.90
N SER A 293 -0.15 9.05 48.85
CA SER A 293 0.54 10.19 49.42
C SER A 293 -0.53 11.19 49.89
N LYS A 294 -0.48 11.47 51.17
CA LYS A 294 -1.36 12.39 51.93
C LYS A 294 -1.39 13.78 51.31
N PRO A 295 -2.50 14.52 51.43
CA PRO A 295 -2.63 15.86 50.88
C PRO A 295 -1.80 16.86 51.73
N GLY A 296 -0.86 17.53 51.06
CA GLY A 296 -0.20 18.74 51.55
C GLY A 296 -1.02 19.98 51.18
N PRO A 297 -0.80 21.12 51.87
CA PRO A 297 -1.73 22.25 51.87
C PRO A 297 -1.81 23.00 50.56
N ALA A 298 -3.00 23.47 50.25
CA ALA A 298 -3.38 24.19 49.05
C ALA A 298 -2.53 25.45 48.82
N VAL A 299 -1.88 25.50 47.64
CA VAL A 299 -1.31 26.72 47.08
C VAL A 299 -2.29 27.24 46.03
N GLN A 300 -2.83 28.43 46.29
CA GLN A 300 -3.65 29.17 45.33
C GLN A 300 -2.81 29.55 44.11
N LEU A 301 -3.11 29.01 42.94
CA LEU A 301 -2.57 29.47 41.67
C LEU A 301 -3.61 30.36 40.99
N LYS A 302 -3.17 31.60 40.69
CA LYS A 302 -3.89 32.61 39.93
C LYS A 302 -4.17 32.09 38.53
N GLU A 303 -5.37 32.35 38.03
CA GLU A 303 -5.79 32.09 36.65
C GLU A 303 -4.87 32.83 35.66
N PRO A 304 -4.43 32.20 34.58
CA PRO A 304 -3.95 32.88 33.40
C PRO A 304 -5.06 32.91 32.34
N ALA A 305 -5.15 34.04 31.70
CA ALA A 305 -6.10 34.43 30.68
C ALA A 305 -6.25 33.47 29.52
N GLU A 306 -7.46 33.42 28.97
CA GLU A 306 -7.88 32.77 27.75
C GLU A 306 -6.93 33.02 26.57
N ASN A 307 -6.38 31.95 26.03
CA ASN A 307 -6.05 31.82 24.60
C ASN A 307 -5.77 30.35 24.30
N ASN A 308 -6.83 29.56 24.16
CA ASN A 308 -6.72 28.17 23.77
C ASN A 308 -7.31 27.98 22.37
N ARG A 309 -6.43 27.94 21.36
CA ARG A 309 -6.74 27.31 20.06
C ARG A 309 -6.03 25.96 20.02
N PRO A 310 -6.74 24.85 19.78
CA PRO A 310 -6.11 23.54 19.65
C PRO A 310 -5.55 23.39 18.22
N GLY A 311 -4.26 23.23 18.10
CA GLY A 311 -3.57 23.05 16.82
C GLY A 311 -2.10 22.67 17.01
N GLY A 312 -1.82 21.74 17.90
CA GLY A 312 -0.49 21.15 18.04
C GLY A 312 -0.35 19.99 17.04
N TYR A 313 0.28 20.24 15.89
CA TYR A 313 0.68 19.17 14.99
C TYR A 313 1.79 18.34 15.63
N VAL A 314 1.53 17.05 15.86
CA VAL A 314 2.56 16.06 16.18
C VAL A 314 3.45 15.94 14.95
N LYS A 315 4.73 16.32 15.09
CA LYS A 315 5.74 16.23 14.01
C LYS A 315 6.01 14.76 13.71
N LEU A 316 5.46 14.26 12.62
CA LEU A 316 5.75 12.93 12.11
C LEU A 316 7.22 12.89 11.64
N PRO A 317 7.97 11.79 11.88
CA PRO A 317 9.29 11.59 11.27
C PRO A 317 9.15 11.62 9.74
N GLY A 318 9.95 12.45 9.06
CA GLY A 318 9.84 12.69 7.61
C GLY A 318 8.96 13.91 7.23
N ALA A 319 8.38 14.62 8.20
CA ALA A 319 7.66 15.85 7.89
C ALA A 319 8.61 16.92 7.31
N PRO A 320 8.17 17.66 6.27
CA PRO A 320 8.97 18.70 5.66
C PRO A 320 9.50 19.70 6.70
N GLN A 321 10.79 20.03 6.66
CA GLN A 321 11.38 21.04 7.55
C GLN A 321 10.79 22.44 7.29
N LYS A 322 10.25 22.64 6.09
CA LYS A 322 9.49 23.84 5.69
C LYS A 322 8.07 23.38 5.35
N PRO A 323 7.09 23.59 6.22
CA PRO A 323 5.71 23.27 5.92
C PRO A 323 5.23 24.09 4.72
N ALA A 324 4.55 23.42 3.79
CA ALA A 324 3.97 24.04 2.62
C ALA A 324 2.48 23.69 2.51
N ARG A 325 1.77 24.47 1.69
CA ARG A 325 0.34 24.28 1.43
C ARG A 325 -0.02 24.71 0.03
N LEU A 326 -1.14 24.22 -0.47
CA LEU A 326 -1.82 24.75 -1.64
C LEU A 326 -3.04 25.57 -1.21
N LEU A 327 -3.18 26.74 -1.77
CA LEU A 327 -4.39 27.56 -1.67
C LEU A 327 -5.17 27.45 -2.97
N VAL A 328 -6.35 26.84 -2.95
CA VAL A 328 -7.26 26.80 -4.11
C VAL A 328 -7.82 28.20 -4.35
N ILE A 329 -7.47 28.81 -5.48
CA ILE A 329 -7.75 30.23 -5.73
C ILE A 329 -9.24 30.53 -5.79
N SER A 330 -10.03 29.64 -6.40
CA SER A 330 -11.47 29.84 -6.58
C SER A 330 -12.30 29.70 -5.31
N SER A 331 -11.88 28.85 -4.36
CA SER A 331 -12.66 28.54 -3.15
C SER A 331 -12.03 29.07 -1.86
N GLY A 332 -10.76 29.47 -1.88
CA GLY A 332 -10.01 29.81 -0.69
C GLY A 332 -9.66 28.58 0.18
N GLN A 333 -9.92 27.38 -0.28
CA GLN A 333 -9.58 26.15 0.45
C GLN A 333 -8.06 26.03 0.59
N VAL A 334 -7.61 25.74 1.81
CA VAL A 334 -6.21 25.48 2.12
C VAL A 334 -5.98 24.00 2.27
N ILE A 335 -5.04 23.44 1.50
CA ILE A 335 -4.68 22.02 1.52
C ILE A 335 -3.23 21.92 1.99
N PRO A 336 -2.96 21.37 3.18
CA PRO A 336 -1.60 21.16 3.68
C PRO A 336 -0.87 20.12 2.85
N LEU A 337 0.47 20.23 2.77
CA LEU A 337 1.35 19.27 2.11
C LEU A 337 2.16 18.51 3.17
N PRO A 338 1.63 17.43 3.75
CA PRO A 338 2.23 16.77 4.91
C PRO A 338 3.29 15.71 4.55
N GLY A 339 3.37 15.28 3.29
CA GLY A 339 4.15 14.12 2.85
C GLY A 339 5.33 14.48 1.95
N GLU A 340 6.24 13.52 1.77
CA GLU A 340 7.35 13.62 0.84
C GLU A 340 6.92 13.36 -0.61
N LEU A 341 5.92 12.52 -0.83
CA LEU A 341 5.31 12.27 -2.14
C LEU A 341 3.80 12.31 -2.00
N MET A 342 3.15 13.15 -2.78
CA MET A 342 1.70 13.33 -2.76
C MET A 342 1.16 13.30 -4.18
N VAL A 343 0.07 12.57 -4.39
CA VAL A 343 -0.69 12.57 -5.65
C VAL A 343 -1.68 13.72 -5.63
N VAL A 344 -1.65 14.55 -6.65
CA VAL A 344 -2.72 15.51 -6.96
C VAL A 344 -3.69 14.85 -7.92
N GLY A 345 -4.98 14.84 -7.59
CA GLY A 345 -5.96 14.24 -8.47
C GLY A 345 -7.39 14.51 -8.05
N ARG A 346 -8.32 13.91 -8.77
CA ARG A 346 -9.73 13.92 -8.44
C ARG A 346 -10.12 12.60 -7.77
N HIS A 347 -10.76 12.73 -6.63
CA HIS A 347 -11.34 11.60 -5.92
C HIS A 347 -12.37 10.86 -6.79
N ASP A 348 -12.21 9.56 -6.92
CA ASP A 348 -13.17 8.70 -7.62
C ASP A 348 -13.49 7.47 -6.76
N PRO A 349 -14.52 7.55 -5.92
CA PRO A 349 -14.88 6.46 -5.02
C PRO A 349 -15.35 5.21 -5.75
N VAL A 350 -15.88 5.35 -6.98
CA VAL A 350 -16.32 4.21 -7.80
C VAL A 350 -15.15 3.37 -8.27
N LEU A 351 -13.98 4.02 -8.46
CA LEU A 351 -12.74 3.38 -8.90
C LEU A 351 -11.73 3.22 -7.77
N GLY A 352 -12.11 3.59 -6.55
CA GLY A 352 -11.23 3.49 -5.41
C GLY A 352 -9.99 4.37 -5.48
N ILE A 353 -10.06 5.52 -6.15
CA ILE A 353 -8.93 6.44 -6.30
C ILE A 353 -9.09 7.61 -5.34
N TYR A 354 -8.15 7.72 -4.40
CA TYR A 354 -8.13 8.74 -3.35
C TYR A 354 -6.77 9.43 -3.33
N PRO A 355 -6.57 10.47 -4.17
CA PRO A 355 -5.32 11.23 -4.15
C PRO A 355 -5.16 11.97 -2.83
N GLU A 356 -3.92 12.10 -2.33
CA GLU A 356 -3.61 12.84 -1.09
C GLU A 356 -4.05 14.30 -1.19
N ILE A 357 -4.01 14.86 -2.40
CA ILE A 357 -4.48 16.19 -2.70
C ILE A 357 -5.68 16.06 -3.63
N ASN A 358 -6.87 16.06 -3.03
CA ASN A 358 -8.12 15.94 -3.77
C ASN A 358 -8.58 17.30 -4.30
N LEU A 359 -8.68 17.41 -5.62
CA LEU A 359 -9.26 18.54 -6.33
C LEU A 359 -10.52 18.05 -7.07
N PRO A 360 -11.73 18.26 -6.52
CA PRO A 360 -12.96 17.62 -6.98
C PRO A 360 -13.55 18.32 -8.22
N ASP A 361 -12.77 18.35 -9.31
CA ASP A 361 -13.16 18.94 -10.59
C ASP A 361 -13.01 17.92 -11.72
N LYS A 362 -13.97 17.89 -12.66
CA LYS A 362 -14.01 16.91 -13.76
C LYS A 362 -12.83 17.01 -14.72
N THR A 363 -12.19 18.18 -14.80
CA THR A 363 -11.03 18.41 -15.65
C THR A 363 -9.74 17.95 -15.00
N VAL A 364 -9.74 17.71 -13.68
CA VAL A 364 -8.60 17.14 -12.96
C VAL A 364 -8.60 15.62 -13.18
N GLY A 365 -7.48 15.10 -13.63
CA GLY A 365 -7.29 13.63 -13.75
C GLY A 365 -7.36 12.97 -12.38
N ARG A 366 -7.73 11.69 -12.33
CA ARG A 366 -7.75 10.92 -11.07
C ARG A 366 -6.39 10.85 -10.41
N ARG A 367 -5.35 10.71 -11.19
CA ARG A 367 -3.94 10.91 -10.84
C ARG A 367 -3.37 11.90 -11.84
N HIS A 368 -3.35 13.17 -11.47
CA HIS A 368 -3.03 14.26 -12.40
C HIS A 368 -1.55 14.62 -12.37
N ALA A 369 -0.99 14.75 -11.15
CA ALA A 369 0.38 15.16 -10.95
C ALA A 369 0.94 14.56 -9.63
N TYR A 370 2.27 14.53 -9.52
CA TYR A 370 2.95 14.37 -8.25
C TYR A 370 3.41 15.71 -7.71
N LEU A 371 3.30 15.88 -6.39
CA LEU A 371 4.05 16.86 -5.62
C LEU A 371 5.02 16.12 -4.72
N ARG A 372 6.32 16.46 -4.81
CA ARG A 372 7.37 15.83 -4.00
C ARG A 372 8.07 16.87 -3.14
N TYR A 373 8.36 16.51 -1.90
CA TYR A 373 9.30 17.22 -1.06
C TYR A 373 10.63 16.46 -1.08
N GLN A 374 11.71 17.16 -1.35
CA GLN A 374 13.07 16.63 -1.36
C GLN A 374 13.77 17.02 -0.06
N PRO A 375 13.92 16.11 0.93
CA PRO A 375 14.47 16.42 2.25
C PRO A 375 15.89 16.98 2.19
N GLN A 376 16.69 16.51 1.22
CA GLN A 376 18.10 16.91 1.06
C GLN A 376 18.26 18.37 0.62
N SER A 377 17.40 18.86 -0.26
CA SER A 377 17.42 20.23 -0.78
C SER A 377 16.43 21.17 -0.06
N GLY A 378 15.47 20.60 0.69
CA GLY A 378 14.38 21.34 1.31
C GLY A 378 13.40 21.95 0.29
N GLN A 379 13.35 21.42 -0.93
CA GLN A 379 12.56 21.94 -2.05
C GLN A 379 11.36 21.04 -2.36
N TYR A 380 10.32 21.65 -2.90
CA TYR A 380 9.19 20.94 -3.49
C TYR A 380 9.31 20.91 -5.00
N THR A 381 8.89 19.82 -5.63
CA THR A 381 8.80 19.66 -7.08
C THR A 381 7.40 19.24 -7.49
N VAL A 382 7.02 19.54 -8.73
CA VAL A 382 5.78 19.05 -9.37
C VAL A 382 6.14 18.30 -10.65
N GLU A 383 5.41 17.20 -10.91
CA GLU A 383 5.55 16.35 -12.09
C GLU A 383 4.16 16.06 -12.67
N ASP A 384 3.93 16.34 -13.96
CA ASP A 384 2.69 15.95 -14.65
C ASP A 384 2.70 14.44 -14.96
N LEU A 385 1.64 13.72 -14.60
CA LEU A 385 1.50 12.27 -14.82
C LEU A 385 0.86 11.94 -16.19
N ASN A 386 1.13 12.74 -17.19
CA ASN A 386 0.52 12.70 -18.51
C ASN A 386 -1.00 12.90 -18.48
N ALA A 387 -1.45 13.81 -17.62
CA ALA A 387 -2.86 14.12 -17.47
C ALA A 387 -3.45 14.67 -18.78
N LEU A 388 -4.72 14.29 -19.08
CA LEU A 388 -5.42 14.72 -20.30
C LEU A 388 -5.44 16.26 -20.44
N ASN A 389 -5.74 16.94 -19.35
CA ASN A 389 -5.84 18.40 -19.29
C ASN A 389 -4.57 19.09 -18.77
N LYS A 390 -3.45 18.41 -18.79
CA LYS A 390 -2.09 18.89 -18.50
C LYS A 390 -1.96 19.74 -17.22
N THR A 391 -0.83 19.60 -16.56
CA THR A 391 -0.40 20.50 -15.49
C THR A 391 0.26 21.72 -16.07
N ARG A 392 0.00 22.90 -15.48
CA ARG A 392 0.71 24.15 -15.82
C ARG A 392 1.35 24.72 -14.57
N LEU A 393 2.55 25.25 -14.73
CA LEU A 393 3.26 26.02 -13.73
C LEU A 393 3.42 27.46 -14.26
N ASN A 394 2.84 28.43 -13.57
CA ASN A 394 2.85 29.84 -13.97
C ASN A 394 2.40 30.05 -15.44
N GLY A 395 1.38 29.34 -15.87
CA GLY A 395 0.83 29.37 -17.22
C GLY A 395 1.54 28.49 -18.25
N VAL A 396 2.75 27.97 -17.96
CA VAL A 396 3.52 27.14 -18.87
C VAL A 396 3.11 25.64 -18.68
N ILE A 397 2.80 24.94 -19.77
CA ILE A 397 2.50 23.50 -19.74
C ILE A 397 3.76 22.73 -19.35
N LEU A 398 3.64 21.84 -18.38
CA LEU A 398 4.71 20.92 -18.02
C LEU A 398 4.73 19.73 -19.01
N PRO A 399 5.90 19.35 -19.52
CA PRO A 399 6.05 18.08 -20.22
C PRO A 399 5.72 16.93 -19.26
N PRO A 400 5.08 15.85 -19.75
CA PRO A 400 4.81 14.68 -18.92
C PRO A 400 6.09 14.07 -18.36
N HIS A 401 6.05 13.68 -17.08
CA HIS A 401 7.16 13.03 -16.37
C HIS A 401 8.42 13.87 -16.23
N GLU A 402 8.32 15.17 -16.35
CA GLU A 402 9.39 16.12 -16.08
C GLU A 402 9.15 16.86 -14.76
N GLU A 403 10.10 16.73 -13.82
CA GLU A 403 10.02 17.44 -12.53
C GLU A 403 10.40 18.92 -12.67
N ARG A 404 9.63 19.78 -12.03
CA ARG A 404 9.89 21.23 -11.90
C ARG A 404 9.88 21.65 -10.45
N THR A 405 10.91 22.36 -10.02
CA THR A 405 11.00 22.93 -8.67
C THR A 405 9.98 24.05 -8.47
N LEU A 406 9.31 24.04 -7.32
CA LEU A 406 8.34 25.02 -6.91
C LEU A 406 8.98 26.11 -6.03
N LYS A 407 8.51 27.33 -6.21
CA LYS A 407 8.85 28.50 -5.40
C LYS A 407 7.60 29.02 -4.69
N ASP A 408 7.82 29.71 -3.57
CA ASP A 408 6.72 30.36 -2.86
C ASP A 408 5.98 31.36 -3.78
N GLY A 409 4.66 31.25 -3.78
CA GLY A 409 3.77 32.03 -4.64
C GLY A 409 3.52 31.48 -6.04
N ASP A 410 4.15 30.37 -6.44
CA ASP A 410 3.92 29.76 -7.75
C ASP A 410 2.44 29.36 -7.92
N ILE A 411 1.93 29.59 -9.15
CA ILE A 411 0.57 29.20 -9.54
C ILE A 411 0.64 27.90 -10.32
N LEU A 412 0.02 26.87 -9.75
CA LEU A 412 -0.20 25.59 -10.42
C LEU A 412 -1.63 25.52 -10.94
N ARG A 413 -1.80 24.95 -12.14
CA ARG A 413 -3.11 24.68 -12.70
C ARG A 413 -3.21 23.21 -13.09
N PHE A 414 -4.15 22.52 -12.47
CA PHE A 414 -4.49 21.12 -12.73
C PHE A 414 -5.85 21.08 -13.45
N GLY A 415 -5.86 20.82 -14.75
CA GLY A 415 -7.08 20.99 -15.55
C GLY A 415 -7.60 22.43 -15.51
N SER A 416 -8.81 22.65 -14.95
CA SER A 416 -9.39 23.98 -14.73
C SER A 416 -9.08 24.59 -13.35
N VAL A 417 -8.57 23.79 -12.41
CA VAL A 417 -8.35 24.22 -11.02
C VAL A 417 -7.00 24.91 -10.88
N GLU A 418 -7.02 26.15 -10.42
CA GLU A 418 -5.81 26.92 -10.10
C GLU A 418 -5.56 26.93 -8.59
N VAL A 419 -4.32 26.62 -8.20
CA VAL A 419 -3.86 26.65 -6.82
C VAL A 419 -2.58 27.45 -6.71
N ARG A 420 -2.40 28.15 -5.57
CA ARG A 420 -1.15 28.82 -5.24
C ARG A 420 -0.36 27.95 -4.28
N PHE A 421 0.90 27.70 -4.60
CA PHE A 421 1.84 27.05 -3.70
C PHE A 421 2.39 28.09 -2.70
N GLU A 422 2.35 27.78 -1.41
CA GLU A 422 2.80 28.66 -0.33
C GLU A 422 3.72 27.89 0.64
N LEU A 423 4.92 28.44 0.88
CA LEU A 423 5.83 28.00 1.94
C LEU A 423 5.49 28.73 3.24
N ARG A 424 5.61 28.04 4.38
CA ARG A 424 5.43 28.63 5.72
C ARG A 424 6.72 28.64 6.53
#